data_930b418b5ee66743e139c3f1f052e7ec
#
_entry.id   930b418b5ee66743e139c3f1f052e7ec
#
_cell.length_a   1.000
_cell.length_b   1.000
_cell.length_c   1.000
_cell.angle_alpha   90.00
_cell.angle_beta   90.00
_cell.angle_gamma   90.00
#
_symmetry.space_group_name_H-M   'P 1'
#
loop_
_entity.id
_entity.type
_entity.pdbx_description
1 polymer ?
#
loop_
_entity_poly.entity_id
_entity_poly.type
_entity_poly.pdbx_seq_one_letter_code
_entity_poly.pdbx_strand_id
1 'polypeptide(L)'
;MSNANTSESTKTERSTLETEYALPSPEPERPAIRIVGVGTTGVGLVIALQPMRTGSNVDFMYAWSAGDAEALSCSEASKTSHRPGSTDLVVILADASDADALRTSGIVGRTAHAAGTFVLAMFAQPLFPPGAAVKTVTADIADCIDALVFMPLAPNVSMLHHLLNVYIDAFSAGLSGPFCVPVGAEFLDVRGAFADTGEAFTGIGRATGSDRARRAAEMAIADVGRPRLVIANGLLTVVTGASSLRLQEIAAAAYAIHEATAGDAVGALVAHYDDRLGDEVRVTVIAAESGD
;
A
#
# COMPACT_ATOMS: atom_id res chain seq x y z
N MET A 1 32.18 36.35 63.63
CA MET A 1 33.16 36.34 62.56
C MET A 1 33.04 35.02 61.85
N SER A 2 32.46 35.12 60.76
CA SER A 2 32.70 34.60 59.44
C SER A 2 32.45 33.11 59.23
N ASN A 3 31.32 32.79 58.65
CA ASN A 3 31.13 31.63 57.82
C ASN A 3 30.29 32.04 56.60
N ALA A 4 30.99 32.26 55.50
CA ALA A 4 30.44 32.32 54.15
C ALA A 4 31.42 31.57 53.27
N ASN A 5 30.96 30.52 52.61
CA ASN A 5 31.43 29.92 51.36
C ASN A 5 31.28 28.40 51.36
N THR A 6 30.16 27.92 50.99
CA THR A 6 30.04 26.57 50.44
C THR A 6 28.63 26.42 49.76
N SER A 7 28.41 27.09 48.63
CA SER A 7 27.17 26.86 47.86
C SER A 7 27.26 27.15 46.37
N GLU A 8 28.48 27.21 45.78
CA GLU A 8 28.61 27.49 44.33
C GLU A 8 29.20 26.36 43.49
N SER A 9 29.59 25.22 44.07
CA SER A 9 30.26 24.15 43.33
C SER A 9 29.36 23.03 42.83
N THR A 10 28.07 23.04 43.16
CA THR A 10 27.16 21.93 42.77
C THR A 10 26.18 22.23 41.63
N LYS A 11 26.27 23.44 41.05
CA LYS A 11 25.34 23.84 39.97
C LYS A 11 25.94 23.75 38.57
N THR A 12 27.26 23.58 38.45
CA THR A 12 27.94 23.53 37.16
C THR A 12 28.15 22.11 36.63
N GLU A 13 28.08 21.10 37.48
CA GLU A 13 28.25 19.69 37.03
C GLU A 13 26.98 19.03 36.54
N ARG A 14 25.77 19.60 36.73
CA ARG A 14 24.51 19.05 36.23
C ARG A 14 24.16 19.48 34.80
N SER A 15 24.85 20.46 34.25
CA SER A 15 24.56 21.01 32.90
C SER A 15 25.35 20.33 31.78
N THR A 16 26.33 19.50 32.09
CA THR A 16 27.21 18.87 31.09
C THR A 16 26.87 17.42 30.81
N LEU A 17 25.91 16.81 31.53
CA LEU A 17 25.55 15.41 31.33
C LEU A 17 24.27 15.20 30.50
N GLU A 18 23.55 16.25 30.14
CA GLU A 18 22.30 16.15 29.33
C GLU A 18 22.49 16.32 27.83
N THR A 19 23.73 16.56 27.35
CA THR A 19 23.96 16.83 25.91
C THR A 19 24.59 15.66 25.13
N GLU A 20 24.81 14.50 25.76
CA GLU A 20 25.66 13.46 25.15
C GLU A 20 24.90 12.16 24.73
N TYR A 21 23.57 12.11 24.75
CA TYR A 21 22.82 10.92 24.30
C TYR A 21 21.63 11.21 23.40
N ALA A 22 21.77 12.15 22.49
CA ALA A 22 20.95 12.19 21.30
C ALA A 22 21.74 11.53 20.17
N LEU A 23 21.84 10.20 20.18
CA LEU A 23 22.08 9.48 18.92
C LEU A 23 20.98 9.93 17.96
N PRO A 24 21.32 10.44 16.76
CA PRO A 24 20.31 10.69 15.76
C PRO A 24 19.58 9.36 15.57
N SER A 25 18.29 9.32 15.90
CA SER A 25 17.45 8.19 15.53
C SER A 25 17.65 8.00 14.03
N PRO A 26 18.05 6.81 13.56
CA PRO A 26 18.15 6.59 12.13
C PRO A 26 16.81 7.03 11.53
N GLU A 27 16.86 7.91 10.54
CA GLU A 27 15.64 8.28 9.81
C GLU A 27 15.01 6.95 9.35
N PRO A 28 13.73 6.72 9.63
CA PRO A 28 13.08 5.49 9.22
C PRO A 28 13.26 5.34 7.70
N GLU A 29 13.88 4.25 7.29
CA GLU A 29 14.11 3.94 5.88
C GLU A 29 12.74 3.80 5.21
N ARG A 30 12.43 4.66 4.26
CA ARG A 30 11.18 4.60 3.51
C ARG A 30 11.25 3.44 2.53
N PRO A 31 10.18 2.61 2.39
CA PRO A 31 10.18 1.51 1.46
C PRO A 31 10.44 1.98 0.04
N ALA A 32 11.26 1.27 -0.67
CA ALA A 32 11.50 1.49 -2.09
C ALA A 32 10.38 0.83 -2.89
N ILE A 33 9.63 1.62 -3.66
CA ILE A 33 8.47 1.17 -4.41
C ILE A 33 8.76 1.32 -5.89
N ARG A 34 8.46 0.29 -6.68
CA ARG A 34 8.51 0.33 -8.13
C ARG A 34 7.15 0.09 -8.74
N ILE A 35 6.78 0.94 -9.67
CA ILE A 35 5.57 0.77 -10.47
C ILE A 35 6.01 0.46 -11.89
N VAL A 36 5.71 -0.75 -12.35
CA VAL A 36 6.08 -1.26 -13.67
C VAL A 36 4.86 -1.33 -14.55
N GLY A 37 4.80 -0.51 -15.60
CA GLY A 37 3.79 -0.61 -16.65
C GLY A 37 4.20 -1.64 -17.68
N VAL A 38 3.35 -2.64 -17.93
CA VAL A 38 3.63 -3.74 -18.84
C VAL A 38 2.66 -3.71 -20.02
N GLY A 39 3.22 -3.82 -21.22
CA GLY A 39 2.47 -3.71 -22.47
C GLY A 39 1.87 -2.31 -22.70
N THR A 40 1.08 -2.16 -23.74
CA THR A 40 0.56 -0.85 -24.16
C THR A 40 -0.33 -0.22 -23.09
N THR A 41 -1.26 -0.98 -22.53
CA THR A 41 -2.20 -0.50 -21.50
C THR A 41 -1.46 -0.13 -20.21
N GLY A 42 -0.61 -1.02 -19.69
CA GLY A 42 0.12 -0.78 -18.45
C GLY A 42 1.06 0.41 -18.53
N VAL A 43 1.81 0.55 -19.61
CA VAL A 43 2.68 1.71 -19.85
C VAL A 43 1.85 3.00 -19.96
N GLY A 44 0.72 2.97 -20.65
CA GLY A 44 -0.20 4.12 -20.72
C GLY A 44 -0.71 4.56 -19.34
N LEU A 45 -1.04 3.60 -18.48
CA LEU A 45 -1.46 3.87 -17.10
C LEU A 45 -0.34 4.51 -16.27
N VAL A 46 0.88 3.99 -16.36
CA VAL A 46 2.04 4.57 -15.66
C VAL A 46 2.32 5.99 -16.14
N ILE A 47 2.31 6.24 -17.43
CA ILE A 47 2.51 7.58 -18.00
C ILE A 47 1.45 8.56 -17.45
N ALA A 48 0.19 8.13 -17.37
CA ALA A 48 -0.90 8.95 -16.82
C ALA A 48 -0.76 9.23 -15.32
N LEU A 49 -0.11 8.34 -14.57
CA LEU A 49 0.10 8.47 -13.13
C LEU A 49 1.29 9.38 -12.77
N GLN A 50 2.32 9.44 -13.59
CA GLN A 50 3.54 10.20 -13.30
C GLN A 50 3.31 11.65 -12.89
N PRO A 51 2.43 12.44 -13.56
CA PRO A 51 2.20 13.84 -13.19
C PRO A 51 1.51 14.02 -11.83
N MET A 52 0.82 12.99 -11.35
CA MET A 52 0.01 13.06 -10.12
C MET A 52 0.81 12.72 -8.86
N ARG A 53 2.07 12.40 -9.01
CA ARG A 53 2.88 11.90 -7.92
C ARG A 53 3.49 13.00 -7.04
N THR A 54 3.41 12.79 -5.74
CA THR A 54 4.14 13.53 -4.71
C THR A 54 4.86 12.53 -3.79
N GLY A 55 6.12 12.24 -4.06
CA GLY A 55 6.92 11.37 -3.17
C GLY A 55 8.20 10.88 -3.84
N SER A 56 9.28 10.78 -3.08
CA SER A 56 10.64 10.52 -3.60
C SER A 56 11.03 9.04 -3.71
N ASN A 57 10.20 8.12 -3.17
CA ASN A 57 10.58 6.70 -3.04
C ASN A 57 9.89 5.76 -4.03
N VAL A 58 9.29 6.29 -5.08
CA VAL A 58 8.60 5.49 -6.08
C VAL A 58 9.27 5.69 -7.44
N ASP A 59 9.77 4.63 -8.04
CA ASP A 59 10.31 4.61 -9.38
C ASP A 59 9.27 4.10 -10.37
N PHE A 60 9.22 4.72 -11.56
CA PHE A 60 8.36 4.28 -12.65
C PHE A 60 9.19 3.61 -13.73
N MET A 61 8.77 2.43 -14.13
CA MET A 61 9.45 1.62 -15.15
C MET A 61 8.47 1.14 -16.21
N TYR A 62 8.99 0.78 -17.36
CA TYR A 62 8.22 0.36 -18.53
C TYR A 62 8.79 -0.92 -19.11
N ALA A 63 7.94 -1.90 -19.38
CA ALA A 63 8.27 -3.11 -20.11
C ALA A 63 7.27 -3.32 -21.25
N TRP A 64 7.69 -3.08 -22.47
CA TRP A 64 6.88 -3.30 -23.67
C TRP A 64 6.89 -4.75 -24.12
N SER A 65 7.95 -5.47 -23.74
CA SER A 65 8.21 -6.85 -24.14
C SER A 65 8.92 -7.64 -23.05
N ALA A 66 8.98 -8.95 -23.22
CA ALA A 66 9.75 -9.85 -22.35
C ALA A 66 11.24 -9.44 -22.28
N GLY A 67 11.83 -9.00 -23.39
CA GLY A 67 13.21 -8.53 -23.41
C GLY A 67 13.45 -7.29 -22.57
N ASP A 68 12.48 -6.36 -22.53
CA ASP A 68 12.54 -5.19 -21.65
C ASP A 68 12.47 -5.62 -20.17
N ALA A 69 11.59 -6.56 -19.83
CA ALA A 69 11.46 -7.09 -18.49
C ALA A 69 12.75 -7.78 -18.00
N GLU A 70 13.40 -8.55 -18.88
CA GLU A 70 14.71 -9.14 -18.60
C GLU A 70 15.80 -8.08 -18.41
N ALA A 71 15.79 -7.02 -19.23
CA ALA A 71 16.72 -5.90 -19.12
C ALA A 71 16.55 -5.12 -17.80
N LEU A 72 15.30 -4.91 -17.34
CA LEU A 72 15.00 -4.32 -16.05
C LEU A 72 15.59 -5.16 -14.91
N SER A 73 15.48 -6.47 -15.00
CA SER A 73 16.02 -7.42 -14.03
C SER A 73 17.56 -7.38 -13.96
N CYS A 74 18.23 -7.24 -15.09
CA CYS A 74 19.69 -7.12 -15.18
C CYS A 74 20.23 -5.78 -14.68
N SER A 75 19.46 -4.68 -14.84
CA SER A 75 19.90 -3.34 -14.43
C SER A 75 19.96 -3.18 -12.89
N GLU A 76 19.24 -4.00 -12.16
CA GLU A 76 19.23 -4.01 -10.69
C GLU A 76 20.52 -4.56 -10.10
N ALA A 77 21.15 -5.51 -10.75
CA ALA A 77 22.43 -6.07 -10.31
C ALA A 77 23.60 -5.06 -10.39
N SER A 78 23.42 -3.91 -11.08
CA SER A 78 24.49 -2.96 -11.39
C SER A 78 24.43 -1.64 -10.62
N LYS A 79 23.39 -1.33 -9.85
CA LYS A 79 23.30 -0.06 -9.09
C LYS A 79 23.70 -0.24 -7.63
N THR A 80 25.01 -0.23 -7.42
CA THR A 80 25.67 -0.08 -6.12
C THR A 80 25.52 1.35 -5.62
N SER A 81 24.58 1.64 -4.73
CA SER A 81 24.78 2.54 -3.58
C SER A 81 23.52 2.59 -2.72
N HIS A 82 23.67 2.24 -1.47
CA HIS A 82 22.75 2.10 -0.36
C HIS A 82 22.02 0.76 -0.35
N ARG A 83 22.50 -0.16 0.47
CA ARG A 83 22.05 -1.53 0.66
C ARG A 83 21.65 -2.22 -0.66
N PRO A 84 22.36 -3.23 -1.13
CA PRO A 84 22.11 -3.80 -2.45
C PRO A 84 20.66 -4.27 -2.54
N GLY A 85 19.88 -3.59 -3.35
CA GLY A 85 18.79 -4.17 -4.08
C GLY A 85 17.47 -4.49 -3.40
N SER A 86 17.10 -3.93 -2.25
CA SER A 86 15.75 -4.19 -1.74
C SER A 86 14.76 -3.14 -2.23
N THR A 87 14.13 -3.42 -3.36
CA THR A 87 12.79 -2.90 -3.62
C THR A 87 11.85 -3.65 -2.68
N ASP A 88 11.10 -2.92 -1.87
CA ASP A 88 10.20 -3.55 -0.90
C ASP A 88 8.87 -3.93 -1.54
N LEU A 89 8.41 -3.15 -2.51
CA LEU A 89 7.17 -3.35 -3.25
C LEU A 89 7.36 -3.12 -4.74
N VAL A 90 6.94 -4.09 -5.55
CA VAL A 90 6.73 -3.92 -7.00
C VAL A 90 5.24 -3.93 -7.29
N VAL A 91 4.75 -2.90 -7.96
CA VAL A 91 3.38 -2.84 -8.50
C VAL A 91 3.42 -3.03 -10.00
N ILE A 92 2.79 -4.08 -10.51
CA ILE A 92 2.71 -4.38 -11.94
C ILE A 92 1.35 -3.91 -12.46
N LEU A 93 1.36 -3.03 -13.47
CA LEU A 93 0.15 -2.58 -14.17
C LEU A 93 0.13 -3.20 -15.56
N ALA A 94 -0.90 -3.96 -15.89
CA ALA A 94 -1.03 -4.61 -17.19
C ALA A 94 -2.49 -4.79 -17.61
N ASP A 95 -2.70 -5.25 -18.83
CA ASP A 95 -4.00 -5.67 -19.34
C ASP A 95 -4.14 -7.19 -19.21
N ALA A 96 -5.15 -7.64 -18.48
CA ALA A 96 -5.42 -9.07 -18.29
C ALA A 96 -5.87 -9.80 -19.57
N SER A 97 -6.28 -9.06 -20.60
CA SER A 97 -6.66 -9.63 -21.90
C SER A 97 -5.48 -9.77 -22.88
N ASP A 98 -4.32 -9.18 -22.55
CA ASP A 98 -3.10 -9.22 -23.36
C ASP A 98 -2.16 -10.33 -22.87
N ALA A 99 -2.11 -11.45 -23.60
CA ALA A 99 -1.30 -12.61 -23.25
C ALA A 99 0.22 -12.30 -23.21
N ASP A 100 0.70 -11.37 -24.03
CA ASP A 100 2.12 -10.99 -24.04
C ASP A 100 2.43 -10.09 -22.82
N ALA A 101 1.52 -9.18 -22.47
CA ALA A 101 1.65 -8.39 -21.25
C ALA A 101 1.64 -9.27 -20.00
N LEU A 102 0.79 -10.28 -19.93
CA LEU A 102 0.75 -11.22 -18.81
C LEU A 102 2.03 -12.05 -18.70
N ARG A 103 2.53 -12.59 -19.81
CA ARG A 103 3.81 -13.31 -19.84
C ARG A 103 4.97 -12.42 -19.39
N THR A 104 4.99 -11.18 -19.84
CA THR A 104 5.98 -10.17 -19.46
C THR A 104 5.85 -9.81 -17.98
N SER A 105 4.62 -9.68 -17.45
CA SER A 105 4.34 -9.47 -16.03
C SER A 105 4.86 -10.62 -15.17
N GLY A 106 4.73 -11.87 -15.63
CA GLY A 106 5.30 -13.04 -14.97
C GLY A 106 6.83 -13.01 -14.88
N ILE A 107 7.54 -12.46 -15.89
CA ILE A 107 9.00 -12.29 -15.83
C ILE A 107 9.37 -11.26 -14.76
N VAL A 108 8.70 -10.10 -14.75
CA VAL A 108 8.90 -9.06 -13.73
C VAL A 108 8.61 -9.60 -12.34
N GLY A 109 7.45 -10.27 -12.18
CA GLY A 109 7.01 -10.84 -10.91
C GLY A 109 8.01 -11.86 -10.35
N ARG A 110 8.41 -12.86 -11.16
CA ARG A 110 9.39 -13.88 -10.72
C ARG A 110 10.71 -13.27 -10.30
N THR A 111 11.19 -12.28 -11.02
CA THR A 111 12.46 -11.61 -10.67
C THR A 111 12.34 -10.85 -9.35
N ALA A 112 11.27 -10.10 -9.16
CA ALA A 112 11.01 -9.36 -7.93
C ALA A 112 10.80 -10.31 -6.74
N HIS A 113 9.98 -11.34 -6.92
CA HIS A 113 9.68 -12.33 -5.88
C HIS A 113 10.94 -13.12 -5.46
N ALA A 114 11.79 -13.50 -6.42
CA ALA A 114 13.08 -14.15 -6.12
C ALA A 114 14.04 -13.25 -5.34
N ALA A 115 13.90 -11.93 -5.44
CA ALA A 115 14.63 -10.95 -4.64
C ALA A 115 14.00 -10.71 -3.25
N GLY A 116 12.89 -11.36 -2.91
CA GLY A 116 12.17 -11.19 -1.65
C GLY A 116 11.27 -9.94 -1.62
N THR A 117 11.02 -9.33 -2.77
CA THR A 117 10.15 -8.16 -2.92
C THR A 117 8.69 -8.60 -2.92
N PHE A 118 7.82 -7.85 -2.25
CA PHE A 118 6.37 -8.05 -2.35
C PHE A 118 5.87 -7.59 -3.74
N VAL A 119 5.12 -8.45 -4.42
CA VAL A 119 4.62 -8.23 -5.77
C VAL A 119 3.11 -8.05 -5.77
N LEU A 120 2.66 -6.83 -6.07
CA LEU A 120 1.26 -6.50 -6.29
C LEU A 120 0.98 -6.38 -7.78
N ALA A 121 0.11 -7.22 -8.33
CA ALA A 121 -0.38 -7.07 -9.69
C ALA A 121 -1.74 -6.35 -9.70
N MET A 122 -1.86 -5.30 -10.49
CA MET A 122 -3.10 -4.57 -10.73
C MET A 122 -3.43 -4.67 -12.22
N PHE A 123 -4.32 -5.60 -12.56
CA PHE A 123 -4.63 -5.91 -13.95
C PHE A 123 -5.94 -5.27 -14.41
N ALA A 124 -5.86 -4.52 -15.49
CA ALA A 124 -7.02 -4.00 -16.18
C ALA A 124 -7.75 -5.15 -16.90
N GLN A 125 -9.08 -5.22 -16.75
CA GLN A 125 -9.90 -6.21 -17.46
C GLN A 125 -11.23 -5.59 -17.90
N PRO A 126 -11.87 -6.14 -18.96
CA PRO A 126 -13.23 -5.76 -19.33
C PRO A 126 -14.23 -6.01 -18.18
N LEU A 127 -15.22 -5.12 -18.02
CA LEU A 127 -16.21 -5.13 -16.92
C LEU A 127 -17.18 -6.35 -16.91
N PHE A 128 -17.01 -7.35 -17.79
CA PHE A 128 -17.88 -8.52 -17.86
C PHE A 128 -17.28 -9.77 -17.21
N PRO A 129 -18.13 -10.69 -16.72
CA PRO A 129 -17.82 -11.52 -15.57
C PRO A 129 -16.47 -12.22 -15.74
N PRO A 130 -15.71 -12.34 -14.67
CA PRO A 130 -14.48 -13.13 -14.68
C PRO A 130 -14.89 -14.57 -15.01
N GLY A 131 -14.83 -14.89 -16.29
CA GLY A 131 -15.04 -16.25 -16.75
C GLY A 131 -13.82 -17.10 -16.44
N ALA A 132 -13.92 -18.41 -16.62
CA ALA A 132 -12.86 -19.40 -16.47
C ALA A 132 -11.52 -19.00 -17.16
N ALA A 133 -11.56 -18.11 -18.13
CA ALA A 133 -10.37 -17.57 -18.82
C ALA A 133 -9.43 -16.80 -17.90
N VAL A 134 -9.94 -16.03 -16.91
CA VAL A 134 -9.10 -15.26 -16.00
C VAL A 134 -8.34 -16.19 -15.05
N LYS A 135 -9.01 -17.20 -14.50
CA LYS A 135 -8.36 -18.22 -13.64
C LYS A 135 -7.26 -18.98 -14.37
N THR A 136 -7.43 -19.26 -15.66
CA THR A 136 -6.41 -19.96 -16.45
C THR A 136 -5.20 -19.07 -16.75
N VAL A 137 -5.45 -17.80 -17.02
CA VAL A 137 -4.40 -16.83 -17.37
C VAL A 137 -3.56 -16.43 -16.17
N THR A 138 -4.19 -16.32 -15.00
CA THR A 138 -3.47 -15.96 -13.76
C THR A 138 -2.77 -17.15 -13.13
N ALA A 139 -3.14 -18.38 -13.45
CA ALA A 139 -2.48 -19.59 -12.93
C ALA A 139 -0.99 -19.66 -13.28
N ASP A 140 -0.60 -19.14 -14.47
CA ASP A 140 0.81 -19.15 -14.91
C ASP A 140 1.71 -18.14 -14.18
N ILE A 141 1.11 -17.20 -13.45
CA ILE A 141 1.82 -16.13 -12.74
C ILE A 141 1.48 -16.08 -11.24
N ALA A 142 0.58 -16.93 -10.78
CA ALA A 142 0.12 -16.93 -9.39
C ALA A 142 1.26 -17.19 -8.38
N ASP A 143 2.24 -17.99 -8.74
CA ASP A 143 3.40 -18.35 -7.91
C ASP A 143 4.42 -17.23 -7.74
N CYS A 144 4.26 -16.11 -8.46
CA CYS A 144 5.18 -14.97 -8.42
C CYS A 144 4.50 -13.63 -8.12
N ILE A 145 3.24 -13.67 -7.69
CA ILE A 145 2.44 -12.50 -7.30
C ILE A 145 1.87 -12.75 -5.90
N ASP A 146 2.15 -11.85 -4.98
CA ASP A 146 1.66 -11.95 -3.60
C ASP A 146 0.21 -11.45 -3.47
N ALA A 147 -0.20 -10.48 -4.31
CA ALA A 147 -1.58 -9.99 -4.34
C ALA A 147 -2.00 -9.59 -5.77
N LEU A 148 -3.21 -9.97 -6.15
CA LEU A 148 -3.76 -9.69 -7.47
C LEU A 148 -5.05 -8.86 -7.35
N VAL A 149 -5.05 -7.68 -7.96
CA VAL A 149 -6.20 -6.77 -7.99
C VAL A 149 -6.67 -6.58 -9.43
N PHE A 150 -7.96 -6.78 -9.68
CA PHE A 150 -8.56 -6.46 -10.97
C PHE A 150 -9.17 -5.05 -10.98
N MET A 151 -8.95 -4.34 -12.08
CA MET A 151 -9.46 -3.00 -12.35
C MET A 151 -10.28 -3.00 -13.64
N PRO A 152 -11.22 -2.05 -13.84
CA PRO A 152 -11.81 -1.81 -15.14
C PRO A 152 -10.75 -1.56 -16.22
N LEU A 153 -10.97 -2.03 -17.45
CA LEU A 153 -10.02 -1.90 -18.58
C LEU A 153 -9.62 -0.44 -18.87
N ALA A 154 -10.50 0.51 -18.61
CA ALA A 154 -10.22 1.94 -18.69
C ALA A 154 -10.49 2.58 -17.32
N PRO A 155 -9.63 2.35 -16.32
CA PRO A 155 -9.84 2.91 -15.01
C PRO A 155 -9.76 4.43 -15.10
N ASN A 156 -10.63 5.10 -14.35
CA ASN A 156 -10.46 6.53 -14.13
C ASN A 156 -9.08 6.73 -13.45
N VAL A 157 -8.23 7.56 -14.06
CA VAL A 157 -6.85 7.82 -13.57
C VAL A 157 -6.86 8.25 -12.11
N SER A 158 -7.88 9.02 -11.69
CA SER A 158 -8.04 9.42 -10.28
C SER A 158 -8.32 8.23 -9.35
N MET A 159 -9.07 7.24 -9.82
CA MET A 159 -9.34 6.02 -9.05
C MET A 159 -8.08 5.16 -8.94
N LEU A 160 -7.37 4.97 -10.05
CA LEU A 160 -6.10 4.23 -10.07
C LEU A 160 -5.06 4.91 -9.17
N HIS A 161 -4.93 6.22 -9.27
CA HIS A 161 -4.05 7.02 -8.41
C HIS A 161 -4.45 6.87 -6.93
N HIS A 162 -5.75 6.89 -6.63
CA HIS A 162 -6.22 6.66 -5.26
C HIS A 162 -5.86 5.27 -4.76
N LEU A 163 -6.12 4.21 -5.53
CA LEU A 163 -5.78 2.83 -5.15
C LEU A 163 -4.26 2.66 -4.95
N LEU A 164 -3.45 3.16 -5.88
CA LEU A 164 -2.00 3.11 -5.73
C LEU A 164 -1.52 3.86 -4.49
N ASN A 165 -2.05 5.04 -4.23
CA ASN A 165 -1.70 5.77 -3.01
C ASN A 165 -2.12 5.01 -1.74
N VAL A 166 -3.28 4.34 -1.75
CA VAL A 166 -3.70 3.50 -0.61
C VAL A 166 -2.66 2.42 -0.32
N TYR A 167 -2.17 1.72 -1.35
CA TYR A 167 -1.12 0.72 -1.16
C TYR A 167 0.21 1.35 -0.76
N ILE A 168 0.64 2.40 -1.47
CA ILE A 168 1.87 3.13 -1.15
C ILE A 168 1.82 3.67 0.28
N ASP A 169 0.71 4.26 0.66
CA ASP A 169 0.52 4.84 1.99
C ASP A 169 0.47 3.76 3.07
N ALA A 170 -0.18 2.63 2.81
CA ALA A 170 -0.19 1.49 3.72
C ALA A 170 1.23 0.93 3.94
N PHE A 171 1.99 0.77 2.86
CA PHE A 171 3.38 0.30 2.91
C PHE A 171 4.35 1.35 3.46
N SER A 172 4.01 2.63 3.39
CA SER A 172 4.84 3.75 3.87
C SER A 172 4.45 4.22 5.26
N ALA A 173 3.32 3.79 5.80
CA ALA A 173 2.73 4.33 7.02
C ALA A 173 3.60 4.18 8.26
N GLY A 174 4.35 3.08 8.38
CA GLY A 174 5.33 2.87 9.45
C GLY A 174 6.53 3.82 9.40
N LEU A 175 6.69 4.57 8.30
CA LEU A 175 7.87 5.37 7.98
C LEU A 175 7.58 6.87 7.89
N SER A 176 6.30 7.25 7.81
CA SER A 176 5.88 8.63 7.94
C SER A 176 5.93 9.01 9.42
N GLY A 177 6.67 10.05 9.78
CA GLY A 177 6.82 10.46 11.18
C GLY A 177 5.47 10.61 11.91
N PRO A 178 5.47 10.64 13.24
CA PRO A 178 4.29 10.44 14.10
C PRO A 178 3.16 11.47 13.94
N PHE A 179 3.32 12.46 13.08
CA PHE A 179 2.36 13.54 12.89
C PHE A 179 1.49 13.42 11.63
N CYS A 180 1.78 12.46 10.74
CA CYS A 180 1.10 12.38 9.44
C CYS A 180 0.08 11.22 9.35
N VAL A 181 0.13 10.25 10.27
CA VAL A 181 -0.72 9.06 10.23
C VAL A 181 -1.26 8.78 11.64
N PRO A 182 -2.57 8.94 11.87
CA PRO A 182 -3.16 8.69 13.20
C PRO A 182 -3.16 7.21 13.59
N VAL A 183 -3.21 6.31 12.62
CA VAL A 183 -3.09 4.86 12.78
C VAL A 183 -2.32 4.32 11.59
N GLY A 184 -1.21 3.66 11.83
CA GLY A 184 -0.37 3.04 10.81
C GLY A 184 -0.26 1.53 11.02
N ALA A 185 -0.20 0.78 9.94
CA ALA A 185 0.29 -0.60 9.94
C ALA A 185 1.73 -0.59 9.45
N GLU A 186 2.57 -1.43 10.00
CA GLU A 186 3.91 -1.61 9.49
C GLU A 186 3.86 -2.36 8.14
N PHE A 187 4.88 -2.18 7.31
CA PHE A 187 4.99 -2.89 6.03
C PHE A 187 4.82 -4.41 6.19
N LEU A 188 5.39 -4.97 7.27
CA LEU A 188 5.28 -6.40 7.57
C LEU A 188 3.85 -6.84 7.89
N ASP A 189 3.03 -5.97 8.52
CA ASP A 189 1.63 -6.27 8.81
C ASP A 189 0.81 -6.33 7.52
N VAL A 190 1.01 -5.36 6.62
CA VAL A 190 0.34 -5.34 5.32
C VAL A 190 0.79 -6.53 4.47
N ARG A 191 2.10 -6.81 4.44
CA ARG A 191 2.64 -7.99 3.75
C ARG A 191 2.06 -9.28 4.33
N GLY A 192 1.96 -9.40 5.66
CA GLY A 192 1.37 -10.56 6.32
C GLY A 192 -0.11 -10.74 5.99
N ALA A 193 -0.87 -9.64 5.86
CA ALA A 193 -2.28 -9.69 5.49
C ALA A 193 -2.51 -10.19 4.05
N PHE A 194 -1.53 -10.04 3.16
CA PHE A 194 -1.61 -10.44 1.76
C PHE A 194 -0.69 -11.62 1.40
N ALA A 195 0.05 -12.16 2.36
CA ALA A 195 0.88 -13.35 2.11
C ALA A 195 -0.01 -14.55 1.79
N ASP A 196 0.36 -15.29 0.75
CA ASP A 196 -0.34 -16.48 0.30
C ASP A 196 -1.83 -16.24 -0.07
N THR A 197 -2.17 -14.99 -0.44
CA THR A 197 -3.51 -14.67 -0.96
C THR A 197 -3.51 -14.70 -2.48
N GLY A 198 -4.70 -14.86 -3.05
CA GLY A 198 -4.92 -14.84 -4.49
C GLY A 198 -5.53 -13.53 -4.96
N GLU A 199 -6.76 -13.61 -5.44
CA GLU A 199 -7.49 -12.46 -5.97
C GLU A 199 -7.93 -11.51 -4.85
N ALA A 200 -7.65 -10.22 -5.03
CA ALA A 200 -8.05 -9.17 -4.10
C ALA A 200 -9.12 -8.27 -4.74
N PHE A 201 -10.11 -7.91 -3.93
CA PHE A 201 -11.24 -7.06 -4.31
C PHE A 201 -11.21 -5.78 -3.52
N THR A 202 -11.49 -4.67 -4.18
CA THR A 202 -11.46 -3.35 -3.56
C THR A 202 -12.87 -2.76 -3.51
N GLY A 203 -13.26 -2.26 -2.33
CA GLY A 203 -14.46 -1.45 -2.16
C GLY A 203 -14.13 -0.09 -1.58
N ILE A 204 -14.80 0.96 -2.09
CA ILE A 204 -14.60 2.34 -1.68
C ILE A 204 -15.94 2.95 -1.27
N GLY A 205 -15.97 3.51 -0.06
CA GLY A 205 -17.12 4.28 0.43
C GLY A 205 -16.73 5.69 0.85
N ARG A 206 -17.66 6.62 0.72
CA ARG A 206 -17.48 8.04 1.05
C ARG A 206 -18.72 8.57 1.74
N ALA A 207 -18.55 9.34 2.81
CA ALA A 207 -19.64 9.98 3.49
C ALA A 207 -19.21 11.28 4.19
N THR A 208 -20.18 12.14 4.44
CA THR A 208 -20.00 13.42 5.15
C THR A 208 -20.99 13.53 6.30
N GLY A 209 -20.81 14.46 7.22
CA GLY A 209 -21.71 14.72 8.34
C GLY A 209 -21.63 13.71 9.48
N SER A 210 -22.71 13.50 10.22
CA SER A 210 -22.74 12.59 11.36
C SER A 210 -22.50 11.14 10.93
N ASP A 211 -21.78 10.37 11.77
CA ASP A 211 -21.45 8.96 11.55
C ASP A 211 -20.77 8.68 10.19
N ARG A 212 -20.13 9.71 9.61
CA ARG A 212 -19.53 9.66 8.27
C ARG A 212 -18.60 8.47 8.08
N ALA A 213 -17.74 8.16 9.04
CA ALA A 213 -16.77 7.08 8.91
C ALA A 213 -17.45 5.69 8.88
N ARG A 214 -18.45 5.46 9.75
CA ARG A 214 -19.23 4.22 9.74
C ARG A 214 -20.02 4.07 8.43
N ARG A 215 -20.68 5.13 7.98
CA ARG A 215 -21.44 5.13 6.72
C ARG A 215 -20.53 4.91 5.51
N ALA A 216 -19.35 5.52 5.50
CA ALA A 216 -18.36 5.25 4.46
C ALA A 216 -17.90 3.79 4.48
N ALA A 217 -17.69 3.19 5.65
CA ALA A 217 -17.38 1.78 5.77
C ALA A 217 -18.50 0.88 5.25
N GLU A 218 -19.77 1.16 5.61
CA GLU A 218 -20.93 0.42 5.10
C GLU A 218 -21.05 0.49 3.57
N MET A 219 -20.72 1.65 2.98
CA MET A 219 -20.67 1.81 1.52
C MET A 219 -19.51 1.02 0.90
N ALA A 220 -18.33 1.01 1.51
CA ALA A 220 -17.20 0.21 1.05
C ALA A 220 -17.49 -1.30 1.12
N ILE A 221 -18.16 -1.77 2.18
CA ILE A 221 -18.66 -3.15 2.31
C ILE A 221 -19.63 -3.51 1.20
N ALA A 222 -20.54 -2.59 0.87
CA ALA A 222 -21.51 -2.82 -0.22
C ALA A 222 -20.82 -2.87 -1.59
N ASP A 223 -19.78 -2.04 -1.80
CA ASP A 223 -19.03 -1.95 -3.05
C ASP A 223 -18.16 -3.20 -3.28
N VAL A 224 -17.40 -3.65 -2.27
CA VAL A 224 -16.63 -4.91 -2.36
C VAL A 224 -17.52 -6.15 -2.40
N GLY A 225 -18.65 -6.10 -1.75
CA GLY A 225 -19.61 -7.20 -1.60
C GLY A 225 -19.37 -8.07 -0.36
N ARG A 226 -20.38 -8.21 0.49
CA ARG A 226 -20.30 -9.02 1.73
C ARG A 226 -19.80 -10.45 1.53
N PRO A 227 -20.22 -11.21 0.49
CA PRO A 227 -19.73 -12.57 0.29
C PRO A 227 -18.20 -12.66 0.19
N ARG A 228 -17.57 -11.68 -0.45
CA ARG A 228 -16.10 -11.61 -0.56
C ARG A 228 -15.42 -11.30 0.77
N LEU A 229 -16.02 -10.45 1.58
CA LEU A 229 -15.49 -10.16 2.92
C LEU A 229 -15.56 -11.37 3.85
N VAL A 230 -16.60 -12.18 3.72
CA VAL A 230 -16.78 -13.39 4.55
C VAL A 230 -15.73 -14.46 4.26
N ILE A 231 -15.26 -14.57 3.02
CA ILE A 231 -14.25 -15.56 2.60
C ILE A 231 -12.83 -14.97 2.52
N ALA A 232 -12.66 -13.69 2.84
CA ALA A 232 -11.38 -13.04 2.81
C ALA A 232 -10.44 -13.62 3.88
N ASN A 233 -9.21 -13.93 3.48
CA ASN A 233 -8.12 -14.32 4.38
C ASN A 233 -7.25 -13.13 4.74
N GLY A 234 -7.10 -12.18 3.81
CA GLY A 234 -6.37 -10.92 4.00
C GLY A 234 -7.28 -9.71 3.89
N LEU A 235 -7.04 -8.71 4.73
CA LEU A 235 -7.85 -7.50 4.79
C LEU A 235 -6.99 -6.27 5.02
N LEU A 236 -7.10 -5.27 4.16
CA LEU A 236 -6.56 -3.94 4.40
C LEU A 236 -7.68 -2.93 4.45
N THR A 237 -7.80 -2.23 5.56
CA THR A 237 -8.75 -1.13 5.74
C THR A 237 -8.00 0.19 5.81
N VAL A 238 -8.32 1.13 4.94
CA VAL A 238 -7.74 2.47 4.93
C VAL A 238 -8.82 3.50 5.14
N VAL A 239 -8.68 4.32 6.18
CA VAL A 239 -9.59 5.41 6.52
C VAL A 239 -8.90 6.73 6.23
N THR A 240 -9.44 7.52 5.31
CA THR A 240 -8.88 8.83 4.93
C THR A 240 -9.89 9.93 5.27
N GLY A 241 -9.43 10.98 5.93
CA GLY A 241 -10.22 12.15 6.26
C GLY A 241 -9.34 13.37 6.49
N ALA A 242 -9.94 14.54 6.65
CA ALA A 242 -9.19 15.74 7.04
C ALA A 242 -8.59 15.58 8.45
N SER A 243 -7.77 16.52 8.88
CA SER A 243 -7.18 16.58 10.24
C SER A 243 -8.22 16.61 11.37
N SER A 244 -9.49 16.85 11.03
CA SER A 244 -10.65 16.73 11.93
C SER A 244 -11.08 15.28 12.20
N LEU A 245 -10.55 14.29 11.48
CA LEU A 245 -10.84 12.85 11.67
C LEU A 245 -10.41 12.41 13.07
N ARG A 246 -11.34 11.82 13.80
CA ARG A 246 -11.13 11.40 15.18
C ARG A 246 -10.87 9.91 15.28
N LEU A 247 -10.10 9.50 16.28
CA LEU A 247 -9.82 8.09 16.56
C LEU A 247 -11.11 7.24 16.73
N GLN A 248 -12.15 7.82 17.31
CA GLN A 248 -13.47 7.16 17.47
C GLN A 248 -14.13 6.88 16.10
N GLU A 249 -13.96 7.77 15.12
CA GLU A 249 -14.48 7.58 13.77
C GLU A 249 -13.71 6.46 13.05
N ILE A 250 -12.38 6.44 13.20
CA ILE A 250 -11.53 5.36 12.67
C ILE A 250 -11.95 4.02 13.28
N ALA A 251 -12.12 3.97 14.59
CA ALA A 251 -12.57 2.77 15.29
C ALA A 251 -13.97 2.31 14.85
N ALA A 252 -14.90 3.26 14.60
CA ALA A 252 -16.25 2.94 14.11
C ALA A 252 -16.23 2.35 12.70
N ALA A 253 -15.38 2.86 11.82
CA ALA A 253 -15.18 2.29 10.48
C ALA A 253 -14.56 0.89 10.56
N ALA A 254 -13.49 0.72 11.32
CA ALA A 254 -12.82 -0.57 11.50
C ALA A 254 -13.76 -1.63 12.08
N TYR A 255 -14.57 -1.27 13.06
CA TYR A 255 -15.55 -2.16 13.67
C TYR A 255 -16.62 -2.61 12.68
N ALA A 256 -17.16 -1.69 11.86
CA ALA A 256 -18.14 -2.01 10.84
C ALA A 256 -17.58 -3.00 9.79
N ILE A 257 -16.32 -2.83 9.38
CA ILE A 257 -15.64 -3.75 8.47
C ILE A 257 -15.45 -5.12 9.13
N HIS A 258 -14.95 -5.14 10.37
CA HIS A 258 -14.74 -6.38 11.13
C HIS A 258 -16.03 -7.18 11.32
N GLU A 259 -17.17 -6.52 11.62
CA GLU A 259 -18.47 -7.20 11.70
C GLU A 259 -18.96 -7.80 10.35
N ALA A 260 -18.41 -7.31 9.25
CA ALA A 260 -18.77 -7.83 7.91
C ALA A 260 -17.90 -9.01 7.47
N THR A 261 -16.79 -9.27 8.15
CA THR A 261 -15.88 -10.41 7.91
C THR A 261 -16.29 -11.62 8.75
N ALA A 262 -15.80 -12.82 8.42
CA ALA A 262 -16.03 -14.02 9.24
C ALA A 262 -15.16 -14.07 10.53
N GLY A 263 -14.33 -13.07 10.77
CA GLY A 263 -13.51 -12.95 11.98
C GLY A 263 -12.13 -13.58 11.93
N ASP A 264 -11.82 -14.37 10.91
CA ASP A 264 -10.52 -15.08 10.78
C ASP A 264 -9.53 -14.38 9.83
N ALA A 265 -9.95 -13.31 9.15
CA ALA A 265 -9.09 -12.58 8.23
C ALA A 265 -7.94 -11.88 8.96
N VAL A 266 -6.72 -12.04 8.46
CA VAL A 266 -5.57 -11.25 8.92
C VAL A 266 -5.74 -9.84 8.42
N GLY A 267 -5.85 -8.86 9.32
CA GLY A 267 -6.22 -7.50 8.97
C GLY A 267 -5.16 -6.45 9.32
N ALA A 268 -4.96 -5.50 8.41
CA ALA A 268 -4.22 -4.27 8.67
C ALA A 268 -5.16 -3.06 8.59
N LEU A 269 -4.99 -2.10 9.50
CA LEU A 269 -5.74 -0.85 9.56
C LEU A 269 -4.78 0.33 9.43
N VAL A 270 -5.06 1.20 8.48
CA VAL A 270 -4.31 2.42 8.25
C VAL A 270 -5.25 3.61 8.22
N ALA A 271 -4.86 4.73 8.78
CA ALA A 271 -5.61 5.97 8.67
C ALA A 271 -4.72 7.14 8.23
N HIS A 272 -5.21 7.97 7.33
CA HIS A 272 -4.49 9.11 6.76
C HIS A 272 -5.23 10.42 6.93
N TYR A 273 -4.47 11.51 7.00
CA TYR A 273 -5.01 12.85 6.88
C TYR A 273 -4.85 13.39 5.46
N ASP A 274 -5.98 13.81 4.88
CA ASP A 274 -6.05 14.55 3.62
C ASP A 274 -7.04 15.73 3.78
N ASP A 275 -6.53 16.90 4.08
CA ASP A 275 -7.34 18.10 4.36
C ASP A 275 -8.17 18.56 3.14
N ARG A 276 -7.84 18.07 1.93
CA ARG A 276 -8.65 18.33 0.73
C ARG A 276 -10.04 17.70 0.79
N LEU A 277 -10.23 16.68 1.63
CA LEU A 277 -11.52 16.03 1.82
C LEU A 277 -12.52 16.87 2.65
N GLY A 278 -12.04 17.86 3.41
CA GLY A 278 -12.90 18.69 4.25
C GLY A 278 -13.74 17.86 5.25
N ASP A 279 -15.05 17.82 5.07
CA ASP A 279 -15.95 17.01 5.91
C ASP A 279 -16.12 15.55 5.41
N GLU A 280 -15.60 15.21 4.24
CA GLU A 280 -15.69 13.84 3.71
C GLU A 280 -14.75 12.91 4.46
N VAL A 281 -15.24 11.70 4.77
CA VAL A 281 -14.42 10.55 5.14
C VAL A 281 -14.53 9.52 4.02
N ARG A 282 -13.40 8.99 3.61
CA ARG A 282 -13.28 7.91 2.64
C ARG A 282 -12.77 6.66 3.34
N VAL A 283 -13.44 5.55 3.12
CA VAL A 283 -13.00 4.23 3.57
C VAL A 283 -12.72 3.37 2.35
N THR A 284 -11.54 2.79 2.29
CA THR A 284 -11.17 1.82 1.27
C THR A 284 -10.92 0.48 1.96
N VAL A 285 -11.53 -0.56 1.45
CA VAL A 285 -11.34 -1.93 1.90
C VAL A 285 -10.77 -2.74 0.77
N ILE A 286 -9.72 -3.47 1.03
CA ILE A 286 -9.14 -4.44 0.12
C ILE A 286 -9.24 -5.79 0.80
N ALA A 287 -10.02 -6.69 0.22
CA ALA A 287 -10.25 -8.04 0.72
C ALA A 287 -9.60 -9.04 -0.24
N ALA A 288 -8.70 -9.86 0.25
CA ALA A 288 -8.00 -10.87 -0.52
C ALA A 288 -8.47 -12.27 -0.13
N GLU A 289 -8.82 -13.08 -1.12
CA GLU A 289 -9.20 -14.47 -0.93
C GLU A 289 -7.97 -15.38 -0.86
N SER A 290 -8.14 -16.62 -0.37
CA SER A 290 -7.07 -17.62 -0.39
C SER A 290 -6.63 -17.93 -1.82
N GLY A 291 -5.35 -18.13 -2.03
CA GLY A 291 -4.76 -18.47 -3.32
C GLY A 291 -4.88 -19.99 -3.69
N ASP A 292 -5.97 -20.67 -3.33
CA ASP A 292 -6.20 -22.11 -3.64
C ASP A 292 -6.25 -22.41 -5.14
#